data_c70094027c9a2d8cfc62aed659506ea2
#
_entry.id   c70094027c9a2d8cfc62aed659506ea2
#
_cell.length_a   1.000
_cell.length_b   1.000
_cell.length_c   1.000
_cell.angle_alpha   90.00
_cell.angle_beta   90.00
_cell.angle_gamma   90.00
#
_symmetry.space_group_name_H-M   'P 1'
#
loop_
_entity.id
_entity.type
_entity.pdbx_description
1 polymer ?
#
loop_
_entity_poly.entity_id
_entity_poly.type
_entity_poly.pdbx_seq_one_letter_code
_entity_poly.pdbx_strand_id
1 'polypeptide(L)'
;GYLSEGKSYEKEVINRYAKALYDLSDKKKWGEAIEVYRHLVRQDPLAVDAAENQTKIIKIYDEMREINRASAERKMLAENFGPGSEWWRANEDNPGALRAMRKDVEKAMYQRATFVHQRAQELRTRAKLEENPELLVQATDEYGNAAKAYQDYLEAYPHEPIVYDIT
;
A
#
# COMPACT_ATOMS: atom_id res chain seq x y z
N GLY A 1 -21.55 21.90 -13.77
CA GLY A 1 -22.79 22.05 -13.29
C GLY A 1 -23.36 21.08 -12.27
N TYR A 2 -24.67 20.99 -12.23
CA TYR A 2 -25.48 20.25 -11.23
C TYR A 2 -25.10 18.78 -11.06
N LEU A 3 -24.69 18.07 -12.12
CA LEU A 3 -24.29 16.66 -12.07
C LEU A 3 -22.92 16.44 -11.44
N SER A 4 -22.00 17.40 -11.54
CA SER A 4 -20.68 17.32 -10.93
C SER A 4 -20.74 17.61 -9.41
N GLU A 5 -21.58 18.53 -8.99
CA GLU A 5 -21.79 18.85 -7.57
C GLU A 5 -22.49 17.69 -6.83
N GLY A 6 -23.49 17.05 -7.45
CA GLY A 6 -24.16 15.89 -6.90
C GLY A 6 -23.20 14.71 -6.67
N LYS A 7 -22.34 14.41 -7.62
CA LYS A 7 -21.30 13.36 -7.48
C LYS A 7 -20.26 13.67 -6.41
N SER A 8 -19.88 14.96 -6.27
CA SER A 8 -18.95 15.38 -5.23
C SER A 8 -19.53 15.19 -3.82
N TYR A 9 -20.80 15.58 -3.64
CA TYR A 9 -21.51 15.41 -2.37
C TYR A 9 -21.70 13.94 -2.01
N GLU A 10 -22.11 13.10 -2.96
CA GLU A 10 -22.23 11.66 -2.77
C GLU A 10 -20.91 11.04 -2.29
N LYS A 11 -19.80 11.39 -2.94
CA LYS A 11 -18.47 10.92 -2.58
C LYS A 11 -18.06 11.37 -1.17
N GLU A 12 -18.39 12.59 -0.77
CA GLU A 12 -18.13 13.09 0.57
C GLU A 12 -18.92 12.31 1.63
N VAL A 13 -20.19 12.03 1.38
CA VAL A 13 -21.02 11.22 2.29
C VAL A 13 -20.46 9.81 2.45
N ILE A 14 -20.04 9.18 1.36
CA ILE A 14 -19.45 7.83 1.38
C ILE A 14 -18.13 7.84 2.15
N ASN A 15 -17.27 8.85 1.97
CA ASN A 15 -16.02 8.99 2.73
C ASN A 15 -16.27 9.15 4.23
N ARG A 16 -17.24 9.98 4.61
CA ARG A 16 -17.64 10.14 6.02
C ARG A 16 -18.16 8.86 6.62
N TYR A 17 -18.93 8.08 5.86
CA TYR A 17 -19.44 6.78 6.29
C TYR A 17 -18.29 5.78 6.52
N ALA A 18 -17.34 5.68 5.58
CA ALA A 18 -16.16 4.81 5.74
C ALA A 18 -15.35 5.19 6.99
N LYS A 19 -15.16 6.50 7.22
CA LYS A 19 -14.46 6.98 8.42
C LYS A 19 -15.22 6.63 9.70
N ALA A 20 -16.54 6.79 9.72
CA ALA A 20 -17.36 6.42 10.88
C ALA A 20 -17.26 4.92 11.19
N LEU A 21 -17.26 4.06 10.18
CA LEU A 21 -17.04 2.62 10.35
C LEU A 21 -15.67 2.31 10.97
N TYR A 22 -14.64 3.00 10.52
CA TYR A 22 -13.29 2.85 11.06
C TYR A 22 -13.21 3.30 12.54
N ASP A 23 -13.83 4.43 12.86
CA ASP A 23 -13.82 5.02 14.22
C ASP A 23 -14.54 4.15 15.27
N LEU A 24 -15.37 3.18 14.84
CA LEU A 24 -16.03 2.23 15.75
C LEU A 24 -15.09 1.20 16.39
N SER A 25 -13.84 1.12 15.93
CA SER A 25 -12.79 0.21 16.46
C SER A 25 -13.21 -1.27 16.53
N ASP A 26 -14.09 -1.71 15.64
CA ASP A 26 -14.60 -3.07 15.50
C ASP A 26 -14.05 -3.69 14.20
N LYS A 27 -13.38 -4.85 14.30
CA LYS A 27 -12.77 -5.54 13.14
C LYS A 27 -13.77 -5.82 12.01
N LYS A 28 -15.04 -6.12 12.33
CA LYS A 28 -16.10 -6.30 11.33
C LYS A 28 -16.39 -5.00 10.60
N LYS A 29 -16.50 -3.90 11.33
CA LYS A 29 -16.71 -2.56 10.78
C LYS A 29 -15.51 -2.06 10.00
N TRP A 30 -14.30 -2.43 10.40
CA TRP A 30 -13.09 -2.18 9.62
C TRP A 30 -13.10 -2.89 8.27
N GLY A 31 -13.59 -4.15 8.21
CA GLY A 31 -13.80 -4.85 6.94
C GLY A 31 -14.78 -4.12 6.03
N GLU A 32 -15.90 -3.63 6.58
CA GLU A 32 -16.85 -2.80 5.84
C GLU A 32 -16.22 -1.48 5.36
N ALA A 33 -15.42 -0.80 6.20
CA ALA A 33 -14.70 0.42 5.83
C ALA A 33 -13.72 0.20 4.67
N ILE A 34 -12.97 -0.92 4.68
CA ILE A 34 -12.08 -1.31 3.58
C ILE A 34 -12.86 -1.42 2.27
N GLU A 35 -14.00 -2.10 2.27
CA GLU A 35 -14.79 -2.27 1.05
C GLU A 35 -15.34 -0.93 0.53
N VAL A 36 -15.72 -0.02 1.43
CA VAL A 36 -16.17 1.33 1.04
C VAL A 36 -15.02 2.14 0.43
N TYR A 37 -13.82 2.17 1.06
CA TYR A 37 -12.66 2.85 0.47
C TYR A 37 -12.24 2.22 -0.86
N ARG A 38 -12.27 0.89 -0.97
CA ARG A 38 -11.97 0.19 -2.22
C ARG A 38 -12.99 0.52 -3.32
N HIS A 39 -14.26 0.66 -2.98
CA HIS A 39 -15.29 1.12 -3.92
C HIS A 39 -14.98 2.53 -4.44
N LEU A 40 -14.61 3.48 -3.56
CA LEU A 40 -14.23 4.83 -3.95
C LEU A 40 -13.03 4.87 -4.90
N VAL A 41 -12.00 4.07 -4.61
CA VAL A 41 -10.82 3.95 -5.49
C VAL A 41 -11.20 3.39 -6.87
N ARG A 42 -12.06 2.40 -6.93
CA ARG A 42 -12.50 1.80 -8.20
C ARG A 42 -13.41 2.72 -9.01
N GLN A 43 -14.24 3.51 -8.34
CA GLN A 43 -15.20 4.42 -8.99
C GLN A 43 -14.50 5.54 -9.75
N ASP A 44 -13.40 6.07 -9.20
CA ASP A 44 -12.62 7.13 -9.83
C ASP A 44 -11.13 6.98 -9.44
N PRO A 45 -10.39 6.08 -10.11
CA PRO A 45 -9.02 5.74 -9.75
C PRO A 45 -8.02 6.87 -10.00
N LEU A 46 -8.37 7.88 -10.80
CA LEU A 46 -7.51 9.03 -11.09
C LEU A 46 -7.85 10.25 -10.23
N ALA A 47 -8.89 10.19 -9.41
CA ALA A 47 -9.21 11.26 -8.49
C ALA A 47 -8.07 11.51 -7.49
N VAL A 48 -7.91 12.77 -7.10
CA VAL A 48 -6.83 13.20 -6.19
C VAL A 48 -6.87 12.43 -4.85
N ASP A 49 -8.06 12.11 -4.35
CA ASP A 49 -8.28 11.39 -3.08
C ASP A 49 -8.24 9.86 -3.20
N ALA A 50 -8.15 9.29 -4.42
CA ALA A 50 -8.05 7.85 -4.62
C ALA A 50 -6.80 7.25 -3.94
N ALA A 51 -5.66 7.92 -4.07
CA ALA A 51 -4.41 7.52 -3.43
C ALA A 51 -4.49 7.56 -1.89
N GLU A 52 -5.13 8.59 -1.32
CA GLU A 52 -5.37 8.68 0.12
C GLU A 52 -6.30 7.56 0.61
N ASN A 53 -7.35 7.23 -0.15
CA ASN A 53 -8.24 6.13 0.18
C ASN A 53 -7.53 4.78 0.15
N GLN A 54 -6.61 4.56 -0.78
CA GLN A 54 -5.73 3.38 -0.79
C GLN A 54 -4.84 3.31 0.46
N THR A 55 -4.29 4.44 0.91
CA THR A 55 -3.49 4.53 2.14
C THR A 55 -4.32 4.18 3.38
N LYS A 56 -5.58 4.59 3.43
CA LYS A 56 -6.51 4.22 4.52
C LYS A 56 -6.75 2.71 4.59
N ILE A 57 -6.89 2.03 3.45
CA ILE A 57 -7.00 0.56 3.40
C ILE A 57 -5.77 -0.11 4.02
N ILE A 58 -4.56 0.35 3.66
CA ILE A 58 -3.31 -0.16 4.23
C ILE A 58 -3.30 0.01 5.76
N LYS A 59 -3.65 1.20 6.23
CA LYS A 59 -3.68 1.51 7.66
C LYS A 59 -4.63 0.58 8.43
N ILE A 60 -5.81 0.32 7.90
CA ILE A 60 -6.78 -0.59 8.54
C ILE A 60 -6.22 -2.01 8.61
N TYR A 61 -5.61 -2.54 7.55
CA TYR A 61 -4.98 -3.85 7.59
C TYR A 61 -3.81 -3.93 8.57
N ASP A 62 -3.02 -2.85 8.71
CA ASP A 62 -1.95 -2.78 9.73
C ASP A 62 -2.53 -2.87 11.15
N GLU A 63 -3.60 -2.15 11.45
CA GLU A 63 -4.27 -2.19 12.75
C GLU A 63 -4.94 -3.55 13.03
N MET A 64 -5.45 -4.20 11.99
CA MET A 64 -5.95 -5.58 12.07
C MET A 64 -4.84 -6.62 12.23
N ARG A 65 -3.57 -6.23 12.08
CA ARG A 65 -2.39 -7.10 12.00
C ARG A 65 -2.44 -8.11 10.85
N GLU A 66 -3.12 -7.76 9.79
CA GLU A 66 -3.23 -8.53 8.55
C GLU A 66 -2.04 -8.21 7.61
N ILE A 67 -0.83 -8.55 8.06
CA ILE A 67 0.44 -8.10 7.48
C ILE A 67 0.56 -8.46 5.99
N ASN A 68 0.14 -9.67 5.61
CA ASN A 68 0.17 -10.11 4.21
C ASN A 68 -0.73 -9.23 3.32
N ARG A 69 -1.93 -8.89 3.80
CA ARG A 69 -2.87 -8.03 3.08
C ARG A 69 -2.35 -6.60 3.02
N ALA A 70 -1.84 -6.07 4.12
CA ALA A 70 -1.22 -4.75 4.13
C ALA A 70 -0.05 -4.65 3.13
N SER A 71 0.79 -5.70 3.04
CA SER A 71 1.89 -5.76 2.06
C SER A 71 1.40 -5.77 0.60
N ALA A 72 0.32 -6.51 0.31
CA ALA A 72 -0.30 -6.52 -1.01
C ALA A 72 -0.87 -5.13 -1.39
N GLU A 73 -1.54 -4.46 -0.46
CA GLU A 73 -2.08 -3.12 -0.69
C GLU A 73 -0.97 -2.06 -0.84
N ARG A 74 0.18 -2.23 -0.16
CA ARG A 74 1.38 -1.38 -0.37
C ARG A 74 1.95 -1.51 -1.78
N LYS A 75 1.95 -2.74 -2.32
CA LYS A 75 2.32 -2.96 -3.71
C LYS A 75 1.38 -2.19 -4.66
N MET A 76 0.07 -2.31 -4.44
CA MET A 76 -0.93 -1.59 -5.24
C MET A 76 -0.79 -0.07 -5.13
N LEU A 77 -0.47 0.45 -3.94
CA LEU A 77 -0.21 1.87 -3.74
C LEU A 77 0.97 2.34 -4.61
N ALA A 78 2.08 1.61 -4.58
CA ALA A 78 3.27 1.94 -5.36
C ALA A 78 3.01 1.89 -6.88
N GLU A 79 2.34 0.85 -7.36
CA GLU A 79 2.08 0.64 -8.78
C GLU A 79 1.06 1.64 -9.36
N ASN A 80 -0.02 1.91 -8.63
CA ASN A 80 -1.14 2.71 -9.14
C ASN A 80 -1.01 4.20 -8.82
N PHE A 81 -0.26 4.58 -7.78
CA PHE A 81 -0.21 5.95 -7.28
C PHE A 81 1.22 6.50 -7.12
N GLY A 82 2.23 5.69 -7.42
CA GLY A 82 3.63 6.10 -7.37
C GLY A 82 4.06 6.95 -8.55
N PRO A 83 5.30 7.50 -8.49
CA PRO A 83 5.88 8.27 -9.59
C PRO A 83 5.80 7.51 -10.93
N GLY A 84 5.31 8.19 -11.97
CA GLY A 84 5.14 7.60 -13.30
C GLY A 84 3.83 6.85 -13.53
N SER A 85 2.98 6.66 -12.52
CA SER A 85 1.64 6.08 -12.68
C SER A 85 0.68 7.00 -13.46
N GLU A 86 -0.45 6.45 -13.89
CA GLU A 86 -1.50 7.26 -14.54
C GLU A 86 -2.08 8.29 -13.57
N TRP A 87 -2.30 7.91 -12.32
CA TRP A 87 -2.75 8.83 -11.28
C TRP A 87 -1.77 10.00 -11.09
N TRP A 88 -0.46 9.70 -11.08
CA TRP A 88 0.57 10.72 -10.91
C TRP A 88 0.52 11.75 -12.03
N ARG A 89 0.39 11.30 -13.29
CA ARG A 89 0.24 12.19 -14.45
C ARG A 89 -1.06 12.98 -14.43
N ALA A 90 -2.17 12.33 -14.06
CA ALA A 90 -3.49 12.99 -13.99
C ALA A 90 -3.55 14.09 -12.92
N ASN A 91 -2.65 14.08 -11.94
CA ASN A 91 -2.61 15.04 -10.82
C ASN A 91 -1.37 15.95 -10.84
N GLU A 92 -0.71 16.12 -12.01
CA GLU A 92 0.48 16.98 -12.15
C GLU A 92 0.23 18.43 -11.69
N ASP A 93 -0.97 18.95 -11.90
CA ASP A 93 -1.36 20.29 -11.47
C ASP A 93 -1.66 20.42 -9.97
N ASN A 94 -1.52 19.31 -9.22
CA ASN A 94 -1.75 19.28 -7.78
C ASN A 94 -0.48 18.89 -7.00
N PRO A 95 0.54 19.77 -6.94
CA PRO A 95 1.84 19.45 -6.35
C PRO A 95 1.78 19.14 -4.86
N GLY A 96 0.74 19.60 -4.15
CA GLY A 96 0.51 19.27 -2.74
C GLY A 96 0.17 17.79 -2.54
N ALA A 97 -0.75 17.26 -3.34
CA ALA A 97 -1.12 15.86 -3.31
C ALA A 97 0.06 14.95 -3.72
N LEU A 98 0.80 15.33 -4.77
CA LEU A 98 1.98 14.58 -5.21
C LEU A 98 3.07 14.51 -4.13
N ARG A 99 3.36 15.62 -3.43
CA ARG A 99 4.34 15.66 -2.33
C ARG A 99 3.92 14.79 -1.14
N ALA A 100 2.64 14.85 -0.77
CA ALA A 100 2.12 14.01 0.31
C ALA A 100 2.21 12.53 -0.07
N MET A 101 1.76 12.17 -1.26
CA MET A 101 1.74 10.79 -1.73
C MET A 101 3.14 10.23 -1.96
N ARG A 102 4.12 11.05 -2.36
CA ARG A 102 5.52 10.63 -2.52
C ARG A 102 6.06 9.97 -1.26
N LYS A 103 5.81 10.57 -0.09
CA LYS A 103 6.26 10.03 1.21
C LYS A 103 5.56 8.72 1.55
N ASP A 104 4.26 8.64 1.29
CA ASP A 104 3.48 7.44 1.60
C ASP A 104 3.88 6.27 0.69
N VAL A 105 4.11 6.53 -0.60
CA VAL A 105 4.60 5.53 -1.55
C VAL A 105 6.01 5.08 -1.20
N GLU A 106 6.93 6.01 -0.90
CA GLU A 106 8.29 5.70 -0.48
C GLU A 106 8.30 4.77 0.73
N LYS A 107 7.57 5.14 1.77
CA LYS A 107 7.41 4.32 2.97
C LYS A 107 6.81 2.94 2.66
N ALA A 108 5.78 2.90 1.83
CA ALA A 108 5.13 1.65 1.44
C ALA A 108 6.07 0.72 0.66
N MET A 109 6.85 1.25 -0.27
CA MET A 109 7.84 0.48 -1.04
C MET A 109 8.92 -0.11 -0.13
N TYR A 110 9.47 0.70 0.79
CA TYR A 110 10.48 0.26 1.75
C TYR A 110 9.94 -0.83 2.69
N GLN A 111 8.77 -0.60 3.29
CA GLN A 111 8.12 -1.57 4.19
C GLN A 111 7.81 -2.89 3.47
N ARG A 112 7.37 -2.83 2.21
CA ARG A 112 7.13 -4.03 1.41
C ARG A 112 8.42 -4.80 1.15
N ALA A 113 9.50 -4.12 0.73
CA ALA A 113 10.78 -4.76 0.48
C ALA A 113 11.32 -5.46 1.74
N THR A 114 11.27 -4.78 2.88
CA THR A 114 11.66 -5.33 4.18
C THR A 114 10.81 -6.55 4.57
N PHE A 115 9.50 -6.48 4.38
CA PHE A 115 8.60 -7.58 4.69
C PHE A 115 8.90 -8.83 3.85
N VAL A 116 9.07 -8.67 2.53
CA VAL A 116 9.39 -9.81 1.64
C VAL A 116 10.76 -10.41 2.01
N HIS A 117 11.72 -9.58 2.38
CA HIS A 117 13.04 -10.02 2.83
C HIS A 117 12.96 -10.85 4.14
N GLN A 118 12.23 -10.36 5.13
CA GLN A 118 12.01 -11.09 6.40
C GLN A 118 11.34 -12.43 6.15
N ARG A 119 10.33 -12.48 5.30
CA ARG A 119 9.66 -13.72 4.92
C ARG A 119 10.62 -14.72 4.25
N ALA A 120 11.52 -14.26 3.38
CA ALA A 120 12.56 -15.10 2.80
C ALA A 120 13.49 -15.69 3.85
N GLN A 121 13.88 -14.90 4.85
CA GLN A 121 14.71 -15.34 5.97
C GLN A 121 13.99 -16.39 6.84
N GLU A 122 12.72 -16.18 7.14
CA GLU A 122 11.89 -17.13 7.87
C GLU A 122 11.77 -18.47 7.12
N LEU A 123 11.46 -18.44 5.83
CA LEU A 123 11.39 -19.64 4.98
C LEU A 123 12.73 -20.39 4.95
N ARG A 124 13.85 -19.67 4.82
CA ARG A 124 15.19 -20.27 4.85
C ARG A 124 15.50 -20.94 6.20
N THR A 125 15.12 -20.30 7.29
CA THR A 125 15.31 -20.84 8.64
C THR A 125 14.49 -22.11 8.84
N ARG A 126 13.22 -22.08 8.44
CA ARG A 126 12.34 -23.24 8.49
C ARG A 126 12.83 -24.37 7.60
N ALA A 127 13.29 -24.08 6.39
CA ALA A 127 13.85 -25.07 5.47
C ALA A 127 15.01 -25.86 6.09
N LYS A 128 15.86 -25.18 6.88
CA LYS A 128 16.96 -25.80 7.60
C LYS A 128 16.48 -26.66 8.79
N LEU A 129 15.52 -26.14 9.57
CA LEU A 129 15.03 -26.84 10.77
C LEU A 129 14.19 -28.07 10.42
N GLU A 130 13.42 -28.00 9.33
CA GLU A 130 12.52 -29.05 8.88
C GLU A 130 13.18 -29.98 7.84
N GLU A 131 14.46 -29.73 7.47
CA GLU A 131 15.18 -30.42 6.39
C GLU A 131 14.36 -30.49 5.09
N ASN A 132 13.62 -29.43 4.78
CA ASN A 132 12.66 -29.38 3.70
C ASN A 132 13.22 -28.60 2.49
N PRO A 133 13.60 -29.29 1.39
CA PRO A 133 14.15 -28.64 0.21
C PRO A 133 13.12 -27.76 -0.55
N GLU A 134 11.82 -28.04 -0.47
CA GLU A 134 10.79 -27.23 -1.10
C GLU A 134 10.70 -25.84 -0.46
N LEU A 135 10.83 -25.76 0.86
CA LEU A 135 10.90 -24.48 1.57
C LEU A 135 12.17 -23.69 1.19
N LEU A 136 13.27 -24.38 0.86
CA LEU A 136 14.48 -23.71 0.41
C LEU A 136 14.29 -23.08 -0.97
N VAL A 137 13.59 -23.74 -1.89
CA VAL A 137 13.21 -23.19 -3.19
C VAL A 137 12.33 -21.97 -2.99
N GLN A 138 11.29 -22.05 -2.17
CA GLN A 138 10.42 -20.92 -1.85
C GLN A 138 11.19 -19.75 -1.24
N ALA A 139 12.15 -20.01 -0.35
CA ALA A 139 13.02 -18.97 0.22
C ALA A 139 13.85 -18.26 -0.87
N THR A 140 14.38 -19.03 -1.82
CA THR A 140 15.17 -18.47 -2.94
C THR A 140 14.31 -17.55 -3.82
N ASP A 141 13.10 -17.95 -4.14
CA ASP A 141 12.14 -17.15 -4.91
C ASP A 141 11.78 -15.86 -4.16
N GLU A 142 11.52 -15.95 -2.85
CA GLU A 142 11.23 -14.77 -2.02
C GLU A 142 12.43 -13.83 -1.87
N TYR A 143 13.68 -14.32 -1.83
CA TYR A 143 14.86 -13.46 -1.92
C TYR A 143 14.94 -12.74 -3.26
N GLY A 144 14.59 -13.39 -4.37
CA GLY A 144 14.47 -12.76 -5.68
C GLY A 144 13.43 -11.63 -5.69
N ASN A 145 12.26 -11.90 -5.10
CA ASN A 145 11.20 -10.90 -4.95
C ASN A 145 11.63 -9.72 -4.07
N ALA A 146 12.38 -9.98 -2.98
CA ALA A 146 12.91 -8.93 -2.12
C ALA A 146 13.95 -8.07 -2.86
N ALA A 147 14.88 -8.69 -3.59
CA ALA A 147 15.88 -7.98 -4.39
C ALA A 147 15.22 -7.05 -5.41
N LYS A 148 14.19 -7.55 -6.12
CA LYS A 148 13.41 -6.73 -7.05
C LYS A 148 12.69 -5.57 -6.34
N ALA A 149 12.09 -5.81 -5.20
CA ALA A 149 11.39 -4.76 -4.45
C ALA A 149 12.35 -3.66 -3.96
N TYR A 150 13.57 -4.01 -3.53
CA TYR A 150 14.59 -3.02 -3.20
C TYR A 150 15.11 -2.28 -4.43
N GLN A 151 15.27 -2.96 -5.56
CA GLN A 151 15.66 -2.32 -6.81
C GLN A 151 14.62 -1.30 -7.25
N ASP A 152 13.35 -1.68 -7.29
CA ASP A 152 12.22 -0.78 -7.62
C ASP A 152 12.21 0.45 -6.70
N TYR A 153 12.49 0.27 -5.39
CA TYR A 153 12.60 1.37 -4.43
C TYR A 153 13.77 2.31 -4.76
N LEU A 154 14.96 1.77 -5.00
CA LEU A 154 16.16 2.56 -5.30
C LEU A 154 16.06 3.31 -6.64
N GLU A 155 15.39 2.73 -7.63
CA GLU A 155 15.10 3.39 -8.91
C GLU A 155 14.12 4.55 -8.76
N ALA A 156 13.09 4.39 -7.92
CA ALA A 156 12.10 5.43 -7.65
C ALA A 156 12.65 6.56 -6.76
N TYR A 157 13.58 6.26 -5.85
CA TYR A 157 14.11 7.16 -4.82
C TYR A 157 15.66 7.12 -4.75
N PRO A 158 16.39 7.51 -5.81
CA PRO A 158 17.84 7.31 -5.89
C PRO A 158 18.67 8.19 -4.93
N HIS A 159 18.06 9.19 -4.32
CA HIS A 159 18.76 10.17 -3.46
C HIS A 159 18.36 10.09 -1.98
N GLU A 160 17.47 9.18 -1.62
CA GLU A 160 17.10 9.01 -0.23
C GLU A 160 18.15 8.14 0.48
N PRO A 161 18.71 8.61 1.63
CA PRO A 161 19.61 7.78 2.41
C PRO A 161 18.84 6.56 2.94
N ILE A 162 19.27 5.37 2.58
CA ILE A 162 18.78 4.15 3.22
C ILE A 162 19.30 4.18 4.65
N VAL A 163 18.47 4.62 5.57
CA VAL A 163 18.76 4.48 7.00
C VAL A 163 18.56 3.02 7.34
N TYR A 164 19.65 2.26 7.31
CA TYR A 164 19.66 0.93 7.88
C TYR A 164 19.51 1.06 9.39
N ASP A 165 18.31 0.86 9.88
CA ASP A 165 18.08 0.58 11.29
C ASP A 165 18.58 -0.85 11.56
N ILE A 166 19.89 -0.95 11.86
CA ILE A 166 20.53 -2.18 12.29
C ILE A 166 20.33 -2.25 13.81
N THR A 167 19.21 -2.79 14.23
CA THR A 167 19.00 -3.28 15.61
C THR A 167 18.73 -4.75 15.61
#